data_08ee3540067f70bc5e311abd6ce60314
#
_entry.id   08ee3540067f70bc5e311abd6ce60314
#
_cell.length_a   1.000
_cell.length_b   1.000
_cell.length_c   1.000
_cell.angle_alpha   90.00
_cell.angle_beta   90.00
_cell.angle_gamma   90.00
#
_symmetry.space_group_name_H-M   'P 1'
#
loop_
_entity.id
_entity.type
_entity.pdbx_description
1 polymer ?
#
loop_
_entity_poly.entity_id
_entity_poly.type
_entity_poly.pdbx_seq_one_letter_code
_entity_poly.pdbx_strand_id
1 'polypeptide(L)'
;VNGFKKVDWKIAAGRVALGLSVWFAAQAGISTATAAPAKADAVVALPTVNGDLTGTLKKIRETGVITLGYREAAIPFAYVNDKGKPVGYTMDLCYAVVDAVKTALNLPNLRVREMSITPQNRIPLVKNGTIDLDCAPNTITPERAEQVGFSNPYYVSEVRLLVNKKDNIQGLEDLKGQNLVASAGSTGERLARMQAEKIGYRVIPARDHGESMVTLETGRAKAFALDDVLLAGFRANARDPESFAIVGAPLETELNALMLRRDDPQFKRFVDTTLAHVYSSGEIRRIQRKWFQQPIPPRNVNLNLEPSKEVVEVWRKGSRVTE
;
A
#
# COMPACT_ATOMS: atom_id res chain seq x y z
N VAL A 1 -4.03 55.32 -19.36
CA VAL A 1 -4.62 55.90 -20.57
C VAL A 1 -5.08 54.76 -21.47
N ASN A 2 -6.37 54.58 -21.48
CA ASN A 2 -7.30 54.10 -22.51
C ASN A 2 -7.04 52.89 -23.42
N GLY A 3 -7.99 51.98 -23.42
CA GLY A 3 -8.62 51.47 -24.61
C GLY A 3 -9.43 50.18 -24.49
N PHE A 4 -10.63 50.28 -23.96
CA PHE A 4 -11.66 49.23 -24.13
C PHE A 4 -12.24 49.32 -25.55
N LYS A 5 -12.28 48.25 -26.32
CA LYS A 5 -13.12 48.11 -27.53
C LYS A 5 -14.29 47.19 -27.25
N LYS A 6 -15.48 47.78 -27.32
CA LYS A 6 -16.80 47.13 -27.35
C LYS A 6 -16.98 46.44 -28.71
N VAL A 7 -17.54 45.25 -28.72
CA VAL A 7 -18.05 44.59 -29.95
C VAL A 7 -19.59 44.66 -29.94
N ASP A 8 -20.12 45.31 -30.97
CA ASP A 8 -21.55 45.51 -31.20
C ASP A 8 -22.24 44.27 -31.81
N TRP A 9 -23.37 43.91 -31.25
CA TRP A 9 -24.29 42.93 -31.80
C TRP A 9 -25.34 43.65 -32.69
N LYS A 10 -25.32 43.43 -34.01
CA LYS A 10 -26.44 43.81 -34.90
C LYS A 10 -27.24 42.57 -35.29
N ILE A 11 -28.49 42.62 -34.89
CA ILE A 11 -29.57 41.71 -35.30
C ILE A 11 -29.97 42.05 -36.74
N ALA A 12 -29.97 41.08 -37.63
CA ALA A 12 -30.59 41.20 -38.95
C ALA A 12 -31.75 40.20 -39.04
N ALA A 13 -32.95 40.74 -39.08
CA ALA A 13 -34.19 40.03 -39.39
C ALA A 13 -34.34 39.90 -40.93
N GLY A 14 -34.53 38.71 -41.43
CA GLY A 14 -34.81 38.43 -42.84
C GLY A 14 -35.96 37.41 -42.97
N ARG A 15 -36.92 37.75 -43.77
CA ARG A 15 -38.28 37.21 -43.92
C ARG A 15 -38.33 35.84 -44.61
N VAL A 16 -39.28 35.08 -44.13
CA VAL A 16 -40.03 33.90 -44.58
C VAL A 16 -40.21 33.74 -46.10
N ALA A 17 -39.97 32.53 -46.60
CA ALA A 17 -40.67 31.98 -47.78
C ALA A 17 -41.05 30.51 -47.44
N LEU A 18 -42.37 30.24 -47.53
CA LEU A 18 -42.95 28.90 -47.42
C LEU A 18 -42.57 28.04 -48.64
N GLY A 19 -41.95 26.96 -48.43
CA GLY A 19 -41.78 25.86 -49.40
C GLY A 19 -42.20 24.54 -48.72
N LEU A 20 -43.38 24.01 -49.15
CA LEU A 20 -43.80 22.66 -48.79
C LEU A 20 -42.87 21.65 -49.46
N SER A 21 -42.03 20.96 -48.66
CA SER A 21 -41.31 19.78 -49.12
C SER A 21 -41.73 18.60 -48.24
N VAL A 22 -42.37 17.64 -48.88
CA VAL A 22 -42.72 16.33 -48.28
C VAL A 22 -41.44 15.60 -47.95
N TRP A 23 -41.17 15.41 -46.66
CA TRP A 23 -40.06 14.58 -46.19
C TRP A 23 -40.54 13.17 -45.83
N PHE A 24 -40.08 12.18 -46.59
CA PHE A 24 -40.14 10.77 -46.21
C PHE A 24 -39.29 10.58 -44.93
N ALA A 25 -39.95 10.25 -43.82
CA ALA A 25 -39.28 9.87 -42.59
C ALA A 25 -38.68 8.48 -42.76
N ALA A 26 -37.38 8.41 -43.05
CA ALA A 26 -36.59 7.20 -42.83
C ALA A 26 -36.41 7.06 -41.33
N GLN A 27 -37.15 6.11 -40.71
CA GLN A 27 -36.88 5.70 -39.33
C GLN A 27 -35.56 4.92 -39.28
N ALA A 28 -34.47 5.62 -39.00
CA ALA A 28 -33.23 4.98 -38.56
C ALA A 28 -33.45 4.41 -37.14
N GLY A 29 -33.65 3.11 -37.06
CA GLY A 29 -33.69 2.41 -35.78
C GLY A 29 -32.36 2.60 -35.02
N ILE A 30 -32.38 3.45 -34.01
CA ILE A 30 -31.30 3.55 -33.05
C ILE A 30 -31.36 2.26 -32.19
N SER A 31 -30.60 1.24 -32.58
CA SER A 31 -30.31 0.11 -31.69
C SER A 31 -29.53 0.64 -30.50
N THR A 32 -30.19 0.90 -29.42
CA THR A 32 -29.53 1.05 -28.11
C THR A 32 -28.95 -0.32 -27.74
N ALA A 33 -27.69 -0.52 -28.04
CA ALA A 33 -26.96 -1.64 -27.49
C ALA A 33 -26.93 -1.44 -25.95
N THR A 34 -27.84 -2.07 -25.25
CA THR A 34 -27.79 -2.22 -23.80
C THR A 34 -26.57 -3.05 -23.52
N ALA A 35 -25.49 -2.41 -23.07
CA ALA A 35 -24.33 -3.11 -22.54
C ALA A 35 -24.85 -4.01 -21.41
N ALA A 36 -24.72 -5.32 -21.57
CA ALA A 36 -25.03 -6.28 -20.52
C ALA A 36 -24.23 -5.88 -19.26
N PRO A 37 -24.85 -5.89 -18.08
CA PRO A 37 -24.12 -5.60 -16.85
C PRO A 37 -22.97 -6.59 -16.75
N ALA A 38 -21.74 -6.07 -16.56
CA ALA A 38 -20.58 -6.90 -16.30
C ALA A 38 -20.94 -7.83 -15.14
N LYS A 39 -20.82 -9.14 -15.35
CA LYS A 39 -21.01 -10.13 -14.28
C LYS A 39 -20.13 -9.69 -13.12
N ALA A 40 -20.74 -9.39 -11.97
CA ALA A 40 -20.01 -9.22 -10.74
C ALA A 40 -19.23 -10.51 -10.47
N ASP A 41 -17.91 -10.44 -10.37
CA ASP A 41 -17.09 -11.59 -10.04
C ASP A 41 -17.62 -12.18 -8.72
N ALA A 42 -17.79 -13.51 -8.68
CA ALA A 42 -18.31 -14.18 -7.49
C ALA A 42 -17.35 -13.99 -6.32
N VAL A 43 -17.91 -13.78 -5.12
CA VAL A 43 -17.11 -13.68 -3.90
C VAL A 43 -16.41 -15.02 -3.65
N VAL A 44 -15.08 -14.99 -3.52
CA VAL A 44 -14.28 -16.17 -3.18
C VAL A 44 -14.66 -16.63 -1.76
N ALA A 45 -14.89 -17.93 -1.58
CA ALA A 45 -15.18 -18.49 -0.27
C ALA A 45 -13.97 -18.40 0.68
N LEU A 46 -14.22 -18.30 1.99
CA LEU A 46 -13.14 -18.42 2.97
C LEU A 46 -12.47 -19.80 2.86
N PRO A 47 -11.16 -19.88 3.15
CA PRO A 47 -10.44 -21.14 3.06
C PRO A 47 -10.94 -22.15 4.09
N THR A 48 -11.08 -23.39 3.66
CA THR A 48 -11.27 -24.56 4.53
C THR A 48 -9.99 -25.37 4.56
N VAL A 49 -9.79 -26.13 5.63
CA VAL A 49 -8.64 -27.04 5.73
C VAL A 49 -9.14 -28.46 5.63
N ASN A 50 -8.82 -29.14 4.53
CA ASN A 50 -9.13 -30.54 4.29
C ASN A 50 -7.83 -31.35 4.36
N GLY A 51 -7.87 -32.50 5.04
CA GLY A 51 -6.71 -33.40 5.20
C GLY A 51 -5.76 -32.99 6.34
N ASP A 52 -4.54 -33.51 6.31
CA ASP A 52 -3.55 -33.31 7.35
C ASP A 52 -3.00 -31.89 7.38
N LEU A 53 -2.90 -31.35 8.59
CA LEU A 53 -2.28 -30.06 8.82
C LEU A 53 -0.76 -30.17 8.77
N THR A 54 -0.15 -29.21 8.08
CA THR A 54 1.31 -29.06 8.01
C THR A 54 1.75 -27.65 8.43
N GLY A 55 3.05 -27.46 8.60
CA GLY A 55 3.67 -26.15 8.80
C GLY A 55 3.00 -25.32 9.89
N THR A 56 2.71 -24.08 9.55
CA THR A 56 2.14 -23.08 10.49
C THR A 56 0.74 -23.44 10.96
N LEU A 57 -0.12 -23.97 10.09
CA LEU A 57 -1.47 -24.37 10.49
C LEU A 57 -1.45 -25.51 11.52
N LYS A 58 -0.55 -26.50 11.36
CA LYS A 58 -0.35 -27.57 12.35
C LYS A 58 0.13 -26.99 13.67
N LYS A 59 1.18 -26.15 13.64
CA LYS A 59 1.71 -25.48 14.85
C LYS A 59 0.62 -24.69 15.59
N ILE A 60 -0.22 -23.92 14.85
CA ILE A 60 -1.31 -23.14 15.44
C ILE A 60 -2.35 -24.07 16.10
N ARG A 61 -2.72 -25.17 15.45
CA ARG A 61 -3.64 -26.16 16.01
C ARG A 61 -3.11 -26.75 17.32
N GLU A 62 -1.84 -27.08 17.37
CA GLU A 62 -1.19 -27.71 18.52
C GLU A 62 -0.96 -26.74 19.68
N THR A 63 -0.62 -25.49 19.40
CA THR A 63 -0.24 -24.50 20.41
C THR A 63 -1.37 -23.56 20.84
N GLY A 64 -2.39 -23.41 20.00
CA GLY A 64 -3.43 -22.39 20.18
C GLY A 64 -2.90 -20.96 20.08
N VAL A 65 -1.78 -20.73 19.38
CA VAL A 65 -1.14 -19.41 19.24
C VAL A 65 -0.76 -19.13 17.81
N ILE A 66 -1.10 -17.93 17.31
CA ILE A 66 -0.53 -17.34 16.09
C ILE A 66 0.30 -16.11 16.46
N THR A 67 1.48 -15.95 15.86
CA THR A 67 2.37 -14.81 16.12
C THR A 67 2.43 -13.90 14.90
N LEU A 68 2.02 -12.65 15.07
CA LEU A 68 2.06 -11.60 14.05
C LEU A 68 3.25 -10.66 14.29
N GLY A 69 4.05 -10.43 13.25
CA GLY A 69 5.09 -9.40 13.27
C GLY A 69 4.52 -8.05 12.83
N TYR A 70 4.87 -6.95 13.50
CA TYR A 70 4.45 -5.61 13.13
C TYR A 70 5.57 -4.58 13.23
N ARG A 71 5.46 -3.44 12.52
CA ARG A 71 6.34 -2.27 12.68
C ARG A 71 5.77 -1.30 13.69
N GLU A 72 6.65 -0.62 14.41
CA GLU A 72 6.21 0.44 15.34
C GLU A 72 5.89 1.75 14.63
N ALA A 73 6.45 1.98 13.43
CA ALA A 73 6.33 3.25 12.72
C ALA A 73 6.27 3.06 11.18
N ALA A 74 5.23 2.40 10.67
CA ALA A 74 4.98 2.27 9.24
C ALA A 74 3.53 2.67 8.91
N ILE A 75 3.20 3.94 9.22
CA ILE A 75 1.87 4.55 8.98
C ILE A 75 1.63 4.65 7.47
N PRO A 76 0.47 4.23 6.96
CA PRO A 76 -0.72 3.71 7.64
C PRO A 76 -0.82 2.17 7.69
N PHE A 77 0.24 1.42 7.33
CA PHE A 77 0.18 -0.03 7.18
C PHE A 77 0.23 -0.77 8.52
N ALA A 78 1.32 -0.62 9.29
CA ALA A 78 1.48 -1.21 10.61
C ALA A 78 2.23 -0.24 11.51
N TYR A 79 1.63 0.15 12.63
CA TYR A 79 2.23 1.09 13.57
C TYR A 79 1.57 1.00 14.94
N VAL A 80 2.17 1.61 15.95
CA VAL A 80 1.65 1.63 17.30
C VAL A 80 0.80 2.88 17.50
N ASN A 81 -0.44 2.70 17.98
CA ASN A 81 -1.34 3.81 18.30
C ASN A 81 -1.01 4.43 19.68
N ASP A 82 -1.76 5.46 20.07
CA ASP A 82 -1.67 6.16 21.37
C ASP A 82 -1.91 5.28 22.61
N LYS A 83 -2.52 4.09 22.40
CA LYS A 83 -2.77 3.08 23.46
C LYS A 83 -1.71 1.98 23.50
N GLY A 84 -0.62 2.12 22.74
CA GLY A 84 0.44 1.13 22.67
C GLY A 84 0.06 -0.14 21.89
N LYS A 85 -1.02 -0.13 21.08
CA LYS A 85 -1.47 -1.29 20.31
C LYS A 85 -1.06 -1.19 18.85
N PRO A 86 -0.60 -2.29 18.22
CA PRO A 86 -0.36 -2.33 16.79
C PRO A 86 -1.69 -2.22 16.03
N VAL A 87 -1.71 -1.30 15.07
CA VAL A 87 -2.86 -1.01 14.21
C VAL A 87 -2.39 -0.70 12.79
N GLY A 88 -3.30 -0.67 11.85
CA GLY A 88 -2.99 -0.26 10.47
C GLY A 88 -3.66 -1.15 9.43
N TYR A 89 -3.51 -0.73 8.18
CA TYR A 89 -4.09 -1.41 7.03
C TYR A 89 -3.69 -2.88 6.93
N THR A 90 -2.39 -3.18 7.07
CA THR A 90 -1.89 -4.56 7.00
C THR A 90 -2.18 -5.35 8.27
N MET A 91 -2.32 -4.67 9.40
CA MET A 91 -2.80 -5.33 10.62
C MET A 91 -4.24 -5.81 10.44
N ASP A 92 -5.13 -5.01 9.85
CA ASP A 92 -6.51 -5.44 9.55
C ASP A 92 -6.52 -6.64 8.58
N LEU A 93 -5.64 -6.67 7.56
CA LEU A 93 -5.48 -7.84 6.67
C LEU A 93 -5.03 -9.09 7.43
N CYS A 94 -4.07 -8.95 8.32
CA CYS A 94 -3.60 -10.06 9.15
C CYS A 94 -4.67 -10.55 10.13
N TYR A 95 -5.46 -9.65 10.71
CA TYR A 95 -6.59 -10.06 11.55
C TYR A 95 -7.68 -10.78 10.77
N ALA A 96 -7.91 -10.43 9.48
CA ALA A 96 -8.78 -11.22 8.62
C ALA A 96 -8.25 -12.67 8.45
N VAL A 97 -6.92 -12.83 8.31
CA VAL A 97 -6.29 -14.17 8.30
C VAL A 97 -6.48 -14.88 9.64
N VAL A 98 -6.31 -14.20 10.77
CA VAL A 98 -6.52 -14.76 12.10
C VAL A 98 -7.96 -15.28 12.26
N ASP A 99 -8.95 -14.50 11.83
CA ASP A 99 -10.35 -14.88 11.93
C ASP A 99 -10.71 -16.06 11.02
N ALA A 100 -10.13 -16.11 9.82
CA ALA A 100 -10.23 -17.27 8.95
C ALA A 100 -9.61 -18.53 9.59
N VAL A 101 -8.43 -18.40 10.24
CA VAL A 101 -7.77 -19.52 10.97
C VAL A 101 -8.63 -19.99 12.14
N LYS A 102 -9.20 -19.07 12.95
CA LYS A 102 -10.14 -19.44 14.03
C LYS A 102 -11.27 -20.30 13.52
N THR A 103 -11.88 -19.88 12.41
CA THR A 103 -13.00 -20.58 11.79
C THR A 103 -12.59 -21.94 11.23
N ALA A 104 -11.55 -21.97 10.39
CA ALA A 104 -11.12 -23.18 9.68
C ALA A 104 -10.58 -24.27 10.62
N LEU A 105 -9.93 -23.88 11.73
CA LEU A 105 -9.38 -24.80 12.71
C LEU A 105 -10.30 -25.05 13.91
N ASN A 106 -11.49 -24.41 13.97
CA ASN A 106 -12.40 -24.45 15.12
C ASN A 106 -11.70 -24.08 16.44
N LEU A 107 -10.98 -22.96 16.44
CA LEU A 107 -10.21 -22.44 17.58
C LEU A 107 -10.75 -21.07 18.01
N PRO A 108 -11.94 -20.98 18.65
CA PRO A 108 -12.54 -19.70 19.03
C PRO A 108 -11.66 -18.89 20.01
N ASN A 109 -10.85 -19.58 20.82
CA ASN A 109 -9.94 -19.00 21.81
C ASN A 109 -8.49 -18.89 21.32
N LEU A 110 -8.27 -18.87 20.00
CA LEU A 110 -6.94 -18.67 19.43
C LEU A 110 -6.31 -17.39 19.97
N ARG A 111 -5.13 -17.53 20.57
CA ARG A 111 -4.35 -16.39 21.09
C ARG A 111 -3.51 -15.78 19.99
N VAL A 112 -3.61 -14.46 19.85
CA VAL A 112 -2.73 -13.69 18.96
C VAL A 112 -1.60 -13.10 19.80
N ARG A 113 -0.36 -13.41 19.41
CA ARG A 113 0.84 -12.78 19.95
C ARG A 113 1.37 -11.78 18.92
N GLU A 114 1.51 -10.56 19.31
CA GLU A 114 2.05 -9.50 18.48
C GLU A 114 3.51 -9.24 18.86
N MET A 115 4.39 -9.15 17.87
CA MET A 115 5.82 -8.95 18.06
C MET A 115 6.32 -7.78 17.21
N SER A 116 6.96 -6.80 17.86
CA SER A 116 7.62 -5.70 17.15
C SER A 116 8.84 -6.20 16.38
N ILE A 117 8.96 -5.80 15.12
CA ILE A 117 10.04 -6.16 14.22
C ILE A 117 10.57 -4.94 13.46
N THR A 118 11.79 -5.04 12.97
CA THR A 118 12.44 -4.03 12.13
C THR A 118 12.58 -4.53 10.69
N PRO A 119 12.85 -3.65 9.70
CA PRO A 119 13.14 -4.11 8.34
C PRO A 119 14.33 -5.05 8.28
N GLN A 120 15.28 -4.96 9.22
CA GLN A 120 16.50 -5.77 9.24
C GLN A 120 16.29 -7.16 9.83
N ASN A 121 15.47 -7.28 10.92
CA ASN A 121 15.36 -8.56 11.66
C ASN A 121 14.20 -9.46 11.21
N ARG A 122 13.25 -8.96 10.38
CA ARG A 122 12.04 -9.69 10.02
C ARG A 122 12.28 -11.02 9.32
N ILE A 123 13.21 -11.02 8.33
CA ILE A 123 13.48 -12.23 7.53
C ILE A 123 13.96 -13.39 8.40
N PRO A 124 14.99 -13.26 9.27
CA PRO A 124 15.36 -14.31 10.20
C PRO A 124 14.21 -14.79 11.10
N LEU A 125 13.37 -13.88 11.61
CA LEU A 125 12.27 -14.22 12.51
C LEU A 125 11.13 -14.97 11.81
N VAL A 126 10.87 -14.69 10.54
CA VAL A 126 9.92 -15.45 9.71
C VAL A 126 10.52 -16.82 9.36
N LYS A 127 11.77 -16.87 8.93
CA LYS A 127 12.45 -18.14 8.52
C LYS A 127 12.47 -19.17 9.63
N ASN A 128 12.79 -18.76 10.86
CA ASN A 128 12.87 -19.67 12.00
C ASN A 128 11.53 -19.96 12.68
N GLY A 129 10.40 -19.37 12.19
CA GLY A 129 9.07 -19.59 12.73
C GLY A 129 8.77 -18.87 14.05
N THR A 130 9.63 -17.93 14.48
CA THR A 130 9.35 -17.06 15.63
C THR A 130 8.10 -16.20 15.33
N ILE A 131 7.96 -15.76 14.07
CA ILE A 131 6.79 -15.07 13.53
C ILE A 131 6.14 -15.96 12.49
N ASP A 132 4.82 -16.11 12.56
CA ASP A 132 4.03 -16.87 11.61
C ASP A 132 3.68 -16.05 10.37
N LEU A 133 3.35 -14.77 10.58
CA LEU A 133 2.96 -13.83 9.52
C LEU A 133 3.52 -12.43 9.84
N ASP A 134 4.31 -11.89 8.95
CA ASP A 134 4.77 -10.50 9.03
C ASP A 134 3.74 -9.59 8.37
N CYS A 135 3.10 -8.77 9.20
CA CYS A 135 2.00 -7.86 8.89
C CYS A 135 2.49 -6.43 8.58
N ALA A 136 3.75 -6.27 8.26
CA ALA A 136 4.31 -4.98 7.85
C ALA A 136 4.29 -4.83 6.32
N PRO A 137 4.53 -3.63 5.79
CA PRO A 137 4.76 -3.45 4.36
C PRO A 137 6.07 -4.12 3.96
N ASN A 138 5.96 -5.18 3.15
CA ASN A 138 7.11 -5.93 2.68
C ASN A 138 7.11 -5.97 1.16
N THR A 139 8.10 -5.36 0.54
CA THR A 139 8.34 -5.43 -0.89
C THR A 139 8.75 -6.84 -1.31
N ILE A 140 8.10 -7.35 -2.33
CA ILE A 140 8.50 -8.59 -3.00
C ILE A 140 9.74 -8.28 -3.84
N THR A 141 10.89 -8.90 -3.49
CA THR A 141 12.09 -8.87 -4.34
C THR A 141 12.60 -10.30 -4.59
N PRO A 142 13.32 -10.55 -5.70
CA PRO A 142 13.89 -11.87 -5.98
C PRO A 142 14.75 -12.39 -4.81
N GLU A 143 15.61 -11.56 -4.26
CA GLU A 143 16.53 -11.94 -3.16
C GLU A 143 15.78 -12.30 -1.86
N ARG A 144 14.66 -11.63 -1.60
CA ARG A 144 13.81 -11.96 -0.44
C ARG A 144 13.00 -13.22 -0.70
N ALA A 145 12.50 -13.42 -1.94
CA ALA A 145 11.73 -14.61 -2.33
C ALA A 145 12.57 -15.90 -2.29
N GLU A 146 13.88 -15.82 -2.37
CA GLU A 146 14.78 -16.95 -2.12
C GLU A 146 14.78 -17.39 -0.65
N GLN A 147 14.40 -16.50 0.27
CA GLN A 147 14.52 -16.72 1.72
C GLN A 147 13.18 -16.92 2.42
N VAL A 148 12.12 -16.26 1.94
CA VAL A 148 10.79 -16.23 2.54
C VAL A 148 9.70 -16.38 1.49
N GLY A 149 8.49 -16.72 1.91
CA GLY A 149 7.29 -16.69 1.09
C GLY A 149 6.58 -15.35 1.19
N PHE A 150 5.80 -15.03 0.17
CA PHE A 150 4.94 -13.85 0.13
C PHE A 150 3.51 -14.26 -0.19
N SER A 151 2.55 -13.56 0.38
CA SER A 151 1.16 -13.64 -0.05
C SER A 151 0.95 -13.04 -1.44
N ASN A 152 -0.26 -13.17 -1.98
CA ASN A 152 -0.69 -12.28 -3.06
C ASN A 152 -0.49 -10.82 -2.62
N PRO A 153 -0.01 -9.94 -3.52
CA PRO A 153 0.24 -8.56 -3.18
C PRO A 153 -1.06 -7.83 -2.83
N TYR A 154 -0.98 -6.85 -1.93
CA TYR A 154 -2.11 -6.03 -1.49
C TYR A 154 -1.96 -4.55 -1.85
N TYR A 155 -0.75 -4.10 -2.20
CA TYR A 155 -0.46 -2.69 -2.48
C TYR A 155 0.65 -2.54 -3.53
N VAL A 156 0.68 -1.36 -4.16
CA VAL A 156 1.77 -0.90 -5.03
C VAL A 156 2.26 0.42 -4.49
N SER A 157 3.56 0.54 -4.27
CA SER A 157 4.22 1.75 -3.79
C SER A 157 5.37 2.14 -4.71
N GLU A 158 5.85 3.37 -4.56
CA GLU A 158 7.04 3.88 -5.24
C GLU A 158 8.06 4.31 -4.21
N VAL A 159 9.32 3.89 -4.36
CA VAL A 159 10.39 4.42 -3.51
C VAL A 159 10.74 5.82 -3.98
N ARG A 160 10.61 6.80 -3.08
CA ARG A 160 10.85 8.23 -3.33
C ARG A 160 11.65 8.87 -2.20
N LEU A 161 11.81 10.19 -2.23
CA LEU A 161 12.53 10.96 -1.23
C LEU A 161 11.58 11.89 -0.48
N LEU A 162 11.66 11.90 0.85
CA LEU A 162 11.12 12.96 1.70
C LEU A 162 12.25 13.92 2.05
N VAL A 163 12.02 15.20 1.84
CA VAL A 163 13.01 16.27 2.07
C VAL A 163 12.37 17.44 2.81
N ASN A 164 13.18 18.26 3.49
CA ASN A 164 12.71 19.54 3.97
C ASN A 164 12.74 20.56 2.81
N LYS A 165 11.65 21.26 2.57
CA LYS A 165 11.50 22.23 1.45
C LYS A 165 12.57 23.31 1.45
N LYS A 166 13.06 23.73 2.65
CA LYS A 166 14.12 24.74 2.78
C LYS A 166 15.46 24.32 2.18
N ASP A 167 15.68 23.01 2.01
CA ASP A 167 16.93 22.48 1.48
C ASP A 167 16.96 22.47 -0.07
N ASN A 168 15.83 22.82 -0.73
CA ASN A 168 15.68 22.93 -2.20
C ASN A 168 16.11 21.69 -2.99
N ILE A 169 16.01 20.49 -2.40
CA ILE A 169 16.33 19.22 -3.02
C ILE A 169 15.12 18.77 -3.84
N GLN A 170 15.34 18.44 -5.13
CA GLN A 170 14.32 17.93 -6.05
C GLN A 170 14.55 16.47 -6.44
N GLY A 171 15.75 15.92 -6.20
CA GLY A 171 16.10 14.54 -6.54
C GLY A 171 17.42 14.09 -5.93
N LEU A 172 17.86 12.90 -6.32
CA LEU A 172 19.12 12.33 -5.81
C LEU A 172 20.35 13.17 -6.19
N GLU A 173 20.34 13.79 -7.38
CA GLU A 173 21.48 14.55 -7.90
C GLU A 173 21.83 15.77 -7.02
N ASP A 174 20.82 16.34 -6.34
CA ASP A 174 21.00 17.48 -5.44
C ASP A 174 21.65 17.08 -4.10
N LEU A 175 21.81 15.78 -3.85
CA LEU A 175 22.37 15.27 -2.61
C LEU A 175 23.90 15.14 -2.61
N LYS A 176 24.58 15.59 -3.67
CA LYS A 176 26.06 15.55 -3.73
C LYS A 176 26.67 16.21 -2.49
N GLY A 177 27.55 15.48 -1.79
CA GLY A 177 28.18 15.91 -0.55
C GLY A 177 27.26 15.91 0.70
N GLN A 178 25.99 15.53 0.55
CA GLN A 178 24.99 15.50 1.62
C GLN A 178 24.82 14.09 2.20
N ASN A 179 24.01 14.00 3.26
CA ASN A 179 23.57 12.74 3.85
C ASN A 179 22.14 12.41 3.42
N LEU A 180 21.90 11.16 3.05
CA LEU A 180 20.59 10.55 2.86
C LEU A 180 20.39 9.49 3.94
N VAL A 181 19.24 9.47 4.62
CA VAL A 181 18.90 8.41 5.57
C VAL A 181 17.96 7.40 4.92
N ALA A 182 18.15 6.12 5.27
CA ALA A 182 17.23 5.04 4.97
C ALA A 182 17.25 4.00 6.08
N SER A 183 16.15 3.27 6.25
CA SER A 183 16.08 2.23 7.28
C SER A 183 16.86 0.99 6.87
N ALA A 184 17.73 0.49 7.73
CA ALA A 184 18.55 -0.68 7.47
C ALA A 184 17.70 -1.90 7.07
N GLY A 185 18.05 -2.56 5.95
CA GLY A 185 17.33 -3.70 5.39
C GLY A 185 16.08 -3.35 4.58
N SER A 186 15.81 -2.05 4.33
CA SER A 186 14.77 -1.60 3.40
C SER A 186 15.26 -1.59 1.94
N THR A 187 14.34 -1.59 0.99
CA THR A 187 14.64 -1.37 -0.42
C THR A 187 15.09 0.07 -0.67
N GLY A 188 14.57 1.03 0.09
CA GLY A 188 15.05 2.41 0.06
C GLY A 188 16.55 2.52 0.39
N GLU A 189 17.05 1.75 1.39
CA GLU A 189 18.50 1.68 1.65
C GLU A 189 19.27 1.08 0.48
N ARG A 190 18.81 -0.03 -0.07
CA ARG A 190 19.45 -0.70 -1.22
C ARG A 190 19.56 0.26 -2.41
N LEU A 191 18.46 0.88 -2.79
CA LEU A 191 18.39 1.81 -3.92
C LEU A 191 19.26 3.05 -3.70
N ALA A 192 19.23 3.62 -2.48
CA ALA A 192 20.08 4.74 -2.14
C ALA A 192 21.58 4.38 -2.25
N ARG A 193 21.99 3.21 -1.73
CA ARG A 193 23.40 2.78 -1.83
C ARG A 193 23.87 2.56 -3.26
N MET A 194 23.00 2.07 -4.16
CA MET A 194 23.35 1.84 -5.58
C MET A 194 23.76 3.12 -6.30
N GLN A 195 23.28 4.29 -5.89
CA GLN A 195 23.58 5.58 -6.54
C GLN A 195 24.57 6.43 -5.76
N ALA A 196 24.87 6.05 -4.50
CA ALA A 196 25.62 6.88 -3.58
C ALA A 196 27.03 7.25 -4.09
N GLU A 197 27.78 6.28 -4.59
CA GLU A 197 29.14 6.51 -5.10
C GLU A 197 29.14 7.38 -6.35
N LYS A 198 28.25 7.09 -7.29
CA LYS A 198 28.14 7.82 -8.56
C LYS A 198 27.80 9.29 -8.35
N ILE A 199 26.88 9.60 -7.44
CA ILE A 199 26.40 10.96 -7.19
C ILE A 199 27.27 11.67 -6.14
N GLY A 200 27.85 10.92 -5.21
CA GLY A 200 28.73 11.45 -4.17
C GLY A 200 27.98 11.89 -2.90
N TYR A 201 26.90 11.20 -2.51
CA TYR A 201 26.26 11.39 -1.19
C TYR A 201 26.56 10.21 -0.25
N ARG A 202 26.30 10.41 1.04
CA ARG A 202 26.47 9.37 2.06
C ARG A 202 25.14 8.82 2.53
N VAL A 203 25.00 7.49 2.59
CA VAL A 203 23.80 6.82 3.16
C VAL A 203 24.03 6.58 4.65
N ILE A 204 23.13 7.11 5.49
CA ILE A 204 23.05 6.84 6.92
C ILE A 204 22.01 5.75 7.15
N PRO A 205 22.38 4.53 7.58
CA PRO A 205 21.40 3.52 7.96
C PRO A 205 20.80 3.88 9.32
N ALA A 206 19.46 3.85 9.43
CA ALA A 206 18.74 3.95 10.68
C ALA A 206 18.15 2.57 11.06
N ARG A 207 17.91 2.33 12.33
CA ARG A 207 17.36 1.06 12.83
C ARG A 207 15.96 0.77 12.25
N ASP A 208 15.13 1.79 12.15
CA ASP A 208 13.75 1.71 11.68
C ASP A 208 13.30 3.01 10.99
N HIS A 209 12.03 3.02 10.53
CA HIS A 209 11.48 4.18 9.82
C HIS A 209 11.28 5.40 10.73
N GLY A 210 10.98 5.19 12.01
CA GLY A 210 10.83 6.29 12.98
C GLY A 210 12.15 6.99 13.22
N GLU A 211 13.24 6.25 13.42
CA GLU A 211 14.59 6.82 13.56
C GLU A 211 15.04 7.53 12.28
N SER A 212 14.67 6.98 11.10
CA SER A 212 14.95 7.65 9.83
C SER A 212 14.28 9.02 9.75
N MET A 213 13.01 9.13 10.15
CA MET A 213 12.29 10.41 10.19
C MET A 213 12.92 11.39 11.16
N VAL A 214 13.28 10.96 12.37
CA VAL A 214 14.00 11.81 13.35
C VAL A 214 15.33 12.29 12.79
N THR A 215 16.06 11.44 12.06
CA THR A 215 17.33 11.80 11.42
C THR A 215 17.15 12.91 10.37
N LEU A 216 16.05 12.86 9.60
CA LEU A 216 15.67 13.90 8.65
C LEU A 216 15.23 15.19 9.37
N GLU A 217 14.32 15.08 10.35
CA GLU A 217 13.77 16.24 11.09
C GLU A 217 14.86 17.04 11.83
N THR A 218 15.87 16.35 12.36
CA THR A 218 17.01 16.97 13.05
C THR A 218 18.07 17.52 12.08
N GLY A 219 17.89 17.33 10.76
CA GLY A 219 18.81 17.84 9.74
C GLY A 219 20.12 17.06 9.60
N ARG A 220 20.26 15.92 10.29
CA ARG A 220 21.43 15.03 10.16
C ARG A 220 21.49 14.35 8.77
N ALA A 221 20.34 14.21 8.12
CA ALA A 221 20.22 13.86 6.72
C ALA A 221 19.34 14.89 5.99
N LYS A 222 19.55 15.06 4.70
CA LYS A 222 18.81 16.00 3.85
C LYS A 222 17.65 15.34 3.12
N ALA A 223 17.68 14.01 2.98
CA ALA A 223 16.61 13.23 2.38
C ALA A 223 16.41 11.92 3.14
N PHE A 224 15.17 11.41 3.11
CA PHE A 224 14.79 10.08 3.59
C PHE A 224 14.21 9.28 2.43
N ALA A 225 14.85 8.16 2.06
CA ALA A 225 14.41 7.27 0.98
C ALA A 225 13.51 6.17 1.53
N LEU A 226 12.25 6.12 1.06
CA LEU A 226 11.25 5.12 1.49
C LEU A 226 10.10 5.08 0.48
N ASP A 227 9.18 4.12 0.66
CA ASP A 227 7.89 4.06 -0.06
C ASP A 227 7.11 5.37 0.11
N ASP A 228 6.60 5.91 -0.99
CA ASP A 228 5.88 7.18 -1.08
C ASP A 228 4.69 7.28 -0.11
N VAL A 229 3.93 6.21 0.02
CA VAL A 229 2.79 6.13 0.94
C VAL A 229 3.23 6.18 2.40
N LEU A 230 4.36 5.56 2.77
CA LEU A 230 4.94 5.65 4.10
C LEU A 230 5.49 7.06 4.35
N LEU A 231 6.15 7.66 3.36
CA LEU A 231 6.60 9.05 3.42
C LEU A 231 5.44 10.02 3.62
N ALA A 232 4.29 9.78 2.95
CA ALA A 232 3.08 10.56 3.16
C ALA A 232 2.57 10.42 4.60
N GLY A 233 2.60 9.21 5.16
CA GLY A 233 2.25 8.95 6.56
C GLY A 233 3.17 9.69 7.54
N PHE A 234 4.48 9.67 7.31
CA PHE A 234 5.45 10.40 8.13
C PHE A 234 5.29 11.91 8.00
N ARG A 235 5.17 12.42 6.78
CA ARG A 235 4.92 13.84 6.53
C ARG A 235 3.68 14.33 7.28
N ALA A 236 2.56 13.62 7.16
CA ALA A 236 1.29 13.99 7.78
C ALA A 236 1.37 14.00 9.33
N ASN A 237 2.24 13.17 9.92
CA ASN A 237 2.46 13.08 11.35
C ASN A 237 3.70 13.85 11.86
N ALA A 238 4.43 14.53 10.98
CA ALA A 238 5.55 15.38 11.35
C ALA A 238 5.11 16.54 12.28
N ARG A 239 6.07 17.13 12.98
CA ARG A 239 5.80 18.31 13.83
C ARG A 239 5.29 19.50 13.00
N ASP A 240 5.87 19.68 11.81
CA ASP A 240 5.46 20.67 10.82
C ASP A 240 5.35 19.99 9.45
N PRO A 241 4.15 19.43 9.10
CA PRO A 241 3.93 18.72 7.86
C PRO A 241 4.21 19.54 6.59
N GLU A 242 3.95 20.85 6.67
CA GLU A 242 4.09 21.75 5.53
C GLU A 242 5.56 22.07 5.19
N SER A 243 6.49 21.83 6.11
CA SER A 243 7.92 22.00 5.85
C SER A 243 8.51 20.87 4.99
N PHE A 244 7.81 19.76 4.79
CA PHE A 244 8.31 18.61 4.06
C PHE A 244 7.63 18.42 2.70
N ALA A 245 8.37 17.86 1.75
CA ALA A 245 7.89 17.47 0.42
C ALA A 245 8.39 16.08 0.05
N ILE A 246 7.55 15.31 -0.65
CA ILE A 246 7.96 14.08 -1.35
C ILE A 246 8.38 14.51 -2.75
N VAL A 247 9.62 14.21 -3.13
CA VAL A 247 10.23 14.71 -4.36
C VAL A 247 10.94 13.61 -5.16
N GLY A 248 11.38 13.97 -6.36
CA GLY A 248 12.13 13.10 -7.27
C GLY A 248 11.21 12.18 -8.08
N ALA A 249 11.75 11.63 -9.15
CA ALA A 249 11.15 10.50 -9.85
C ALA A 249 11.18 9.26 -8.96
N PRO A 250 10.25 8.30 -9.15
CA PRO A 250 10.33 7.01 -8.48
C PRO A 250 11.66 6.32 -8.73
N LEU A 251 12.31 5.85 -7.68
CA LEU A 251 13.54 5.06 -7.78
C LEU A 251 13.22 3.63 -8.21
N GLU A 252 12.12 3.09 -7.74
CA GLU A 252 11.58 1.77 -8.08
C GLU A 252 10.08 1.74 -7.76
N THR A 253 9.30 1.00 -8.55
CA THR A 253 7.89 0.65 -8.24
C THR A 253 7.86 -0.73 -7.61
N GLU A 254 7.17 -0.88 -6.49
CA GLU A 254 7.23 -2.06 -5.64
C GLU A 254 5.86 -2.68 -5.39
N LEU A 255 5.79 -4.02 -5.40
CA LEU A 255 4.65 -4.78 -4.92
C LEU A 255 4.84 -5.12 -3.44
N ASN A 256 3.85 -4.79 -2.60
CA ASN A 256 3.88 -5.10 -1.18
C ASN A 256 2.96 -6.29 -0.87
N ALA A 257 3.45 -7.23 -0.05
CA ALA A 257 2.76 -8.43 0.36
C ALA A 257 2.99 -8.76 1.85
N LEU A 258 2.15 -9.60 2.43
CA LEU A 258 2.42 -10.21 3.72
C LEU A 258 3.54 -11.24 3.55
N MET A 259 4.44 -11.34 4.54
CA MET A 259 5.56 -12.26 4.47
C MET A 259 5.34 -13.44 5.43
N LEU A 260 5.66 -14.64 4.97
CA LEU A 260 5.52 -15.90 5.69
C LEU A 260 6.66 -16.85 5.34
N ARG A 261 6.72 -18.04 5.95
CA ARG A 261 7.76 -19.00 5.63
C ARG A 261 7.63 -19.51 4.20
N ARG A 262 8.79 -19.66 3.54
CA ARG A 262 8.84 -20.12 2.14
C ARG A 262 8.41 -21.59 1.97
N ASP A 263 8.77 -22.43 2.94
CA ASP A 263 8.55 -23.86 2.95
C ASP A 263 7.19 -24.27 3.54
N ASP A 264 6.20 -23.34 3.50
CA ASP A 264 4.86 -23.56 4.04
C ASP A 264 3.75 -23.31 3.00
N PRO A 265 3.66 -24.15 1.98
CA PRO A 265 2.71 -23.94 0.89
C PRO A 265 1.25 -24.04 1.35
N GLN A 266 0.94 -24.80 2.42
CA GLN A 266 -0.41 -24.91 2.94
C GLN A 266 -0.85 -23.59 3.58
N PHE A 267 0.00 -22.99 4.42
CA PHE A 267 -0.30 -21.70 5.03
C PHE A 267 -0.32 -20.58 3.99
N LYS A 268 0.59 -20.60 3.00
CA LYS A 268 0.56 -19.64 1.91
C LYS A 268 -0.78 -19.67 1.16
N ARG A 269 -1.23 -20.84 0.71
CA ARG A 269 -2.54 -20.96 0.05
C ARG A 269 -3.68 -20.48 0.93
N PHE A 270 -3.62 -20.78 2.23
CA PHE A 270 -4.62 -20.32 3.20
C PHE A 270 -4.68 -18.78 3.27
N VAL A 271 -3.54 -18.13 3.40
CA VAL A 271 -3.42 -16.67 3.42
C VAL A 271 -3.90 -16.06 2.10
N ASP A 272 -3.47 -16.60 0.97
CA ASP A 272 -3.85 -16.10 -0.37
C ASP A 272 -5.36 -16.23 -0.62
N THR A 273 -5.97 -17.35 -0.24
CA THR A 273 -7.43 -17.53 -0.36
C THR A 273 -8.19 -16.58 0.55
N THR A 274 -7.69 -16.33 1.77
CA THR A 274 -8.28 -15.34 2.68
C THR A 274 -8.20 -13.92 2.06
N LEU A 275 -7.06 -13.53 1.52
CA LEU A 275 -6.91 -12.23 0.85
C LEU A 275 -7.82 -12.14 -0.39
N ALA A 276 -7.94 -13.21 -1.19
CA ALA A 276 -8.85 -13.25 -2.33
C ALA A 276 -10.32 -13.05 -1.91
N HIS A 277 -10.73 -13.62 -0.77
CA HIS A 277 -12.03 -13.33 -0.14
C HIS A 277 -12.15 -11.85 0.21
N VAL A 278 -11.18 -11.27 0.91
CA VAL A 278 -11.17 -9.85 1.31
C VAL A 278 -11.27 -8.93 0.10
N TYR A 279 -10.62 -9.28 -1.02
CA TYR A 279 -10.66 -8.49 -2.25
C TYR A 279 -12.00 -8.63 -2.97
N SER A 280 -12.49 -9.86 -3.16
CA SER A 280 -13.72 -10.15 -3.91
C SER A 280 -15.00 -9.73 -3.18
N SER A 281 -15.01 -9.75 -1.83
CA SER A 281 -16.13 -9.29 -1.01
C SER A 281 -16.24 -7.75 -0.94
N GLY A 282 -15.20 -7.02 -1.39
CA GLY A 282 -15.14 -5.57 -1.27
C GLY A 282 -14.66 -5.07 0.10
N GLU A 283 -14.34 -5.96 1.04
CA GLU A 283 -13.82 -5.61 2.36
C GLU A 283 -12.52 -4.82 2.27
N ILE A 284 -11.67 -5.11 1.29
CA ILE A 284 -10.44 -4.37 1.04
C ILE A 284 -10.69 -2.86 0.84
N ARG A 285 -11.80 -2.48 0.19
CA ARG A 285 -12.17 -1.08 -0.02
C ARG A 285 -12.59 -0.40 1.28
N ARG A 286 -13.24 -1.14 2.20
CA ARG A 286 -13.58 -0.66 3.53
C ARG A 286 -12.31 -0.42 4.36
N ILE A 287 -11.38 -1.38 4.35
CA ILE A 287 -10.08 -1.27 5.02
C ILE A 287 -9.27 -0.09 4.44
N GLN A 288 -9.24 0.06 3.10
CA GLN A 288 -8.58 1.18 2.44
C GLN A 288 -9.15 2.53 2.89
N ARG A 289 -10.48 2.69 2.86
CA ARG A 289 -11.10 3.94 3.33
C ARG A 289 -10.79 4.24 4.78
N LYS A 290 -10.80 3.23 5.64
CA LYS A 290 -10.49 3.38 7.08
C LYS A 290 -9.11 3.97 7.30
N TRP A 291 -8.09 3.52 6.58
CA TRP A 291 -6.70 3.84 6.87
C TRP A 291 -6.12 4.96 6.01
N PHE A 292 -6.76 5.29 4.89
CA PHE A 292 -6.21 6.26 3.94
C PHE A 292 -7.11 7.48 3.70
N GLN A 293 -8.41 7.38 4.02
CA GLN A 293 -9.41 8.39 3.71
C GLN A 293 -10.23 8.82 4.94
N GLN A 294 -9.84 8.43 6.11
CA GLN A 294 -10.43 8.81 7.39
C GLN A 294 -9.33 9.26 8.35
N PRO A 295 -9.69 10.03 9.39
CA PRO A 295 -8.74 10.37 10.45
C PRO A 295 -8.23 9.12 11.17
N ILE A 296 -6.90 8.95 11.24
CA ILE A 296 -6.24 7.81 11.86
C ILE A 296 -5.36 8.24 13.04
N PRO A 297 -5.22 7.39 14.10
CA PRO A 297 -4.28 7.66 15.19
C PRO A 297 -2.81 7.74 14.66
N PRO A 298 -1.88 8.32 15.45
CA PRO A 298 -2.10 8.89 16.77
C PRO A 298 -2.63 10.34 16.75
N ARG A 299 -2.43 11.08 15.64
CA ARG A 299 -2.74 12.52 15.54
C ARG A 299 -4.11 12.80 14.91
N ASN A 300 -4.91 11.78 14.64
CA ASN A 300 -6.21 11.93 14.00
C ASN A 300 -6.14 12.61 12.62
N VAL A 301 -5.11 12.27 11.84
CA VAL A 301 -4.85 12.84 10.51
C VAL A 301 -5.48 11.97 9.43
N ASN A 302 -6.15 12.60 8.47
CA ASN A 302 -6.60 11.96 7.25
C ASN A 302 -5.52 12.14 6.16
N LEU A 303 -5.05 11.03 5.59
CA LEU A 303 -4.04 11.07 4.53
C LEU A 303 -4.62 11.51 3.18
N ASN A 304 -5.96 11.40 2.99
CA ASN A 304 -6.67 11.72 1.75
C ASN A 304 -6.07 11.02 0.52
N LEU A 305 -5.66 9.76 0.67
CA LEU A 305 -5.06 8.97 -0.40
C LEU A 305 -6.07 7.98 -0.96
N GLU A 306 -6.47 8.18 -2.21
CA GLU A 306 -7.22 7.20 -2.98
C GLU A 306 -6.28 6.08 -3.46
N PRO A 307 -6.79 4.83 -3.60
CA PRO A 307 -5.99 3.77 -4.18
C PRO A 307 -5.69 4.07 -5.66
N SER A 308 -4.44 3.93 -6.06
CA SER A 308 -4.06 4.09 -7.47
C SER A 308 -4.70 3.00 -8.34
N LYS A 309 -4.66 3.20 -9.67
CA LYS A 309 -5.17 2.19 -10.62
C LYS A 309 -4.42 0.86 -10.48
N GLU A 310 -3.12 0.92 -10.22
CA GLU A 310 -2.24 -0.21 -10.01
C GLU A 310 -2.63 -0.99 -8.74
N VAL A 311 -2.94 -0.30 -7.65
CA VAL A 311 -3.43 -0.91 -6.40
C VAL A 311 -4.78 -1.60 -6.63
N VAL A 312 -5.72 -0.95 -7.32
CA VAL A 312 -7.03 -1.56 -7.65
C VAL A 312 -6.84 -2.79 -8.55
N GLU A 313 -5.91 -2.74 -9.50
CA GLU A 313 -5.61 -3.87 -10.39
C GLU A 313 -4.98 -5.05 -9.63
N VAL A 314 -4.14 -4.78 -8.64
CA VAL A 314 -3.60 -5.81 -7.74
C VAL A 314 -4.72 -6.54 -7.01
N TRP A 315 -5.69 -5.81 -6.44
CA TRP A 315 -6.85 -6.45 -5.80
C TRP A 315 -7.70 -7.26 -6.77
N ARG A 316 -7.93 -6.73 -7.98
CA ARG A 316 -8.69 -7.42 -9.02
C ARG A 316 -8.01 -8.72 -9.47
N LYS A 317 -6.69 -8.71 -9.61
CA LYS A 317 -5.91 -9.92 -9.93
C LYS A 317 -5.91 -10.91 -8.76
N GLY A 318 -5.68 -10.42 -7.54
CA GLY A 318 -5.64 -11.21 -6.32
C GLY A 318 -7.01 -11.74 -5.87
N SER A 319 -8.14 -11.22 -6.39
CA SER A 319 -9.49 -11.75 -6.15
C SER A 319 -9.77 -13.07 -6.89
N ARG A 320 -8.87 -13.49 -7.77
CA ARG A 320 -8.97 -14.77 -8.48
C ARG A 320 -8.05 -15.77 -7.81
N VAL A 321 -8.60 -16.85 -7.30
CA VAL A 321 -7.78 -17.98 -6.82
C VAL A 321 -7.16 -18.63 -8.06
N THR A 322 -5.86 -18.50 -8.23
CA THR A 322 -5.10 -19.32 -9.18
C THR A 322 -4.88 -20.68 -8.51
N GLU A 323 -5.44 -21.72 -9.07
CA GLU A 323 -5.20 -23.12 -8.69
C GLU A 323 -3.71 -23.48 -8.75
#